data_e6793ff176684d36052430f47bec1fdf
#
_entry.id   e6793ff176684d36052430f47bec1fdf
#
_cell.length_a   1.000
_cell.length_b   1.000
_cell.length_c   1.000
_cell.angle_alpha   90.00
_cell.angle_beta   90.00
_cell.angle_gamma   90.00
#
_symmetry.space_group_name_H-M   'P 1'
#
loop_
_entity.id
_entity.type
_entity.pdbx_description
1 polymer ?
#
loop_
_entity_poly.entity_id
_entity_poly.type
_entity_poly.pdbx_seq_one_letter_code
_entity_poly.pdbx_strand_id
1 'polypeptide(L)'
;VIKSANRSAITRAVEQYVAQLRREHPEIRRIIWFGSWVRGIPAPGSDVDLCLVVSHMNKPRRERSVDYLPVGFPVGVDLFVYTEQEFERLAQDTPSWFAAIQAGREL
;
A
#
# COMPACT_ATOMS: atom_id res chain seq x y z
N VAL A 1 -7.99 1.94 -24.80
CA VAL A 1 -6.59 1.71 -24.63
C VAL A 1 -6.18 1.70 -23.16
N ILE A 2 -5.31 0.82 -22.83
CA ILE A 2 -4.94 0.56 -21.45
C ILE A 2 -3.60 1.26 -21.13
N LYS A 3 -3.65 2.55 -21.08
CA LYS A 3 -2.45 3.33 -20.81
C LYS A 3 -1.97 3.15 -19.38
N SER A 4 -2.92 2.96 -18.47
CA SER A 4 -2.60 2.81 -17.06
C SER A 4 -1.78 1.56 -16.76
N ALA A 5 -1.69 0.64 -17.71
CA ALA A 5 -0.87 -0.56 -17.53
C ALA A 5 0.62 -0.30 -17.69
N ASN A 6 1.02 0.91 -18.05
CA ASN A 6 2.42 1.26 -18.21
C ASN A 6 3.13 1.25 -16.86
N ARG A 7 4.10 0.33 -16.70
CA ARG A 7 4.81 0.14 -15.45
C ARG A 7 5.53 1.42 -14.99
N SER A 8 6.17 2.12 -15.91
CA SER A 8 6.90 3.35 -15.56
C SER A 8 5.97 4.42 -15.01
N ALA A 9 4.80 4.57 -15.64
CA ALA A 9 3.82 5.56 -15.19
C ALA A 9 3.27 5.19 -13.82
N ILE A 10 3.00 3.90 -13.60
CA ILE A 10 2.50 3.43 -12.29
C ILE A 10 3.56 3.62 -11.21
N THR A 11 4.81 3.27 -11.50
CA THR A 11 5.90 3.45 -10.54
C THR A 11 6.03 4.91 -10.14
N ARG A 12 5.98 5.81 -11.12
CA ARG A 12 6.06 7.25 -10.87
C ARG A 12 4.91 7.74 -10.03
N ALA A 13 3.71 7.25 -10.34
CA ALA A 13 2.51 7.62 -9.57
C ALA A 13 2.62 7.14 -8.11
N VAL A 14 3.13 5.92 -7.91
CA VAL A 14 3.33 5.40 -6.56
C VAL A 14 4.34 6.25 -5.80
N GLU A 15 5.46 6.60 -6.44
CA GLU A 15 6.50 7.40 -5.78
C GLU A 15 5.97 8.77 -5.36
N GLN A 16 5.20 9.42 -6.23
CA GLN A 16 4.61 10.72 -5.91
C GLN A 16 3.61 10.63 -4.78
N TYR A 17 2.78 9.59 -4.81
CA TYR A 17 1.78 9.36 -3.79
C TYR A 17 2.45 9.08 -2.43
N VAL A 18 3.49 8.26 -2.41
CA VAL A 18 4.23 7.96 -1.18
C VAL A 18 4.86 9.23 -0.60
N ALA A 19 5.43 10.07 -1.45
CA ALA A 19 6.00 11.34 -0.99
C ALA A 19 4.94 12.22 -0.35
N GLN A 20 3.75 12.27 -0.94
CA GLN A 20 2.64 13.03 -0.39
C GLN A 20 2.19 12.46 0.95
N LEU A 21 2.03 11.13 1.03
CA LEU A 21 1.65 10.49 2.28
C LEU A 21 2.61 10.83 3.41
N ARG A 22 3.91 10.77 3.12
CA ARG A 22 4.91 11.06 4.16
C ARG A 22 4.88 12.52 4.60
N ARG A 23 4.54 13.44 3.70
CA ARG A 23 4.43 14.86 4.07
C ARG A 23 3.20 15.12 4.93
N GLU A 24 2.09 14.46 4.61
CA GLU A 24 0.79 14.77 5.24
C GLU A 24 0.49 13.92 6.46
N HIS A 25 1.17 12.77 6.59
CA HIS A 25 0.84 11.79 7.63
C HIS A 25 2.10 11.31 8.34
N PRO A 26 2.61 12.13 9.28
CA PRO A 26 3.86 11.76 9.99
C PRO A 26 3.72 10.50 10.85
N GLU A 27 2.50 10.05 11.13
CA GLU A 27 2.29 8.81 11.88
C GLU A 27 2.68 7.57 11.08
N ILE A 28 2.85 7.68 9.75
CA ILE A 28 3.24 6.52 8.93
C ILE A 28 4.69 6.19 9.18
N ARG A 29 4.93 4.95 9.62
CA ARG A 29 6.28 4.44 9.91
C ARG A 29 6.87 3.67 8.74
N ARG A 30 6.04 2.88 8.05
CA ARG A 30 6.51 2.06 6.94
C ARG A 30 5.46 2.06 5.84
N ILE A 31 5.91 1.98 4.60
CA ILE A 31 5.05 1.81 3.43
C ILE A 31 5.64 0.67 2.61
N ILE A 32 4.84 -0.35 2.35
CA ILE A 32 5.29 -1.52 1.60
C ILE A 32 4.39 -1.69 0.39
N TRP A 33 4.98 -1.67 -0.79
CA TRP A 33 4.26 -1.92 -2.05
C TRP A 33 4.40 -3.40 -2.37
N PHE A 34 3.28 -4.11 -2.38
CA PHE A 34 3.30 -5.55 -2.60
C PHE A 34 2.26 -5.93 -3.66
N GLY A 35 2.10 -7.21 -3.92
CA GLY A 35 1.09 -7.70 -4.86
C GLY A 35 1.59 -7.79 -6.29
N SER A 36 0.65 -7.84 -7.24
CA SER A 36 0.95 -8.23 -8.62
C SER A 36 1.91 -7.27 -9.34
N TRP A 37 1.83 -5.98 -9.09
CA TRP A 37 2.73 -5.03 -9.72
C TRP A 37 4.19 -5.27 -9.33
N VAL A 38 4.42 -5.57 -8.06
CA VAL A 38 5.78 -5.82 -7.56
C VAL A 38 6.29 -7.16 -8.05
N ARG A 39 5.41 -8.16 -8.11
CA ARG A 39 5.80 -9.48 -8.60
C ARG A 39 6.02 -9.51 -10.12
N GLY A 40 5.66 -8.44 -10.82
CA GLY A 40 5.89 -8.35 -12.25
C GLY A 40 4.87 -9.06 -13.13
N ILE A 41 3.73 -9.42 -12.57
CA ILE A 41 2.69 -10.17 -13.28
C ILE A 41 1.30 -9.51 -13.17
N PRO A 42 1.20 -8.18 -13.31
CA PRO A 42 -0.11 -7.55 -13.22
C PRO A 42 -0.95 -7.80 -14.46
N ALA A 43 -2.24 -8.02 -14.27
CA ALA A 43 -3.19 -7.93 -15.36
C ALA A 43 -3.42 -6.46 -15.69
N PRO A 44 -3.87 -6.13 -16.90
CA PRO A 44 -4.21 -4.74 -17.23
C PRO A 44 -5.21 -4.18 -16.23
N GLY A 45 -4.92 -3.01 -15.69
CA GLY A 45 -5.78 -2.36 -14.72
C GLY A 45 -5.70 -2.90 -13.30
N SER A 46 -4.74 -3.78 -13.01
CA SER A 46 -4.56 -4.30 -11.66
C SER A 46 -4.35 -3.17 -10.66
N ASP A 47 -4.94 -3.33 -9.48
CA ASP A 47 -4.79 -2.36 -8.40
C ASP A 47 -3.37 -2.38 -7.83
N VAL A 48 -2.95 -1.24 -7.30
CA VAL A 48 -1.73 -1.14 -6.52
C VAL A 48 -2.06 -1.47 -5.07
N ASP A 49 -1.30 -2.38 -4.48
CA ASP A 49 -1.51 -2.80 -3.09
C ASP A 49 -0.44 -2.19 -2.21
N LEU A 50 -0.84 -1.41 -1.21
CA LEU A 50 0.09 -0.78 -0.28
C LEU A 50 -0.28 -1.13 1.14
N CYS A 51 0.72 -1.51 1.92
CA CYS A 51 0.58 -1.68 3.36
C CYS A 51 1.20 -0.47 4.05
N LEU A 52 0.39 0.20 4.88
CA LEU A 52 0.85 1.32 5.67
C LEU A 52 0.94 0.86 7.12
N VAL A 53 2.12 1.00 7.72
CA VAL A 53 2.31 0.71 9.14
C VAL A 53 2.41 2.04 9.86
N VAL A 54 1.49 2.28 10.79
CA VAL A 54 1.37 3.57 11.49
C VAL A 54 1.67 3.41 12.97
N SER A 55 2.11 4.50 13.60
CA SER A 55 2.47 4.48 15.03
C SER A 55 1.24 4.38 15.92
N HIS A 56 0.12 4.95 15.47
CA HIS A 56 -1.12 4.91 16.25
C HIS A 56 -2.32 5.08 15.32
N MET A 57 -3.48 4.61 15.75
CA MET A 57 -4.69 4.65 14.95
C MET A 57 -5.91 4.51 15.85
N ASN A 58 -6.89 5.40 15.67
CA ASN A 58 -8.12 5.41 16.48
C ASN A 58 -9.29 4.75 15.79
N LYS A 59 -9.23 4.55 14.48
CA LYS A 59 -10.35 4.05 13.70
C LYS A 59 -10.31 2.54 13.58
N PRO A 60 -11.48 1.89 13.49
CA PRO A 60 -11.51 0.46 13.17
C PRO A 60 -10.93 0.24 11.78
N ARG A 61 -10.40 -0.97 11.57
CA ARG A 61 -9.62 -1.28 10.37
C ARG A 61 -10.35 -0.92 9.08
N ARG A 62 -11.63 -1.20 9.01
CA ARG A 62 -12.43 -0.98 7.79
C ARG A 62 -12.57 0.50 7.40
N GLU A 63 -12.26 1.42 8.30
CA GLU A 63 -12.43 2.86 8.06
C GLU A 63 -11.12 3.58 7.87
N ARG A 64 -9.99 2.90 8.01
CA ARG A 64 -8.68 3.55 8.06
C ARG A 64 -8.23 4.08 6.71
N SER A 65 -8.52 3.34 5.63
CA SER A 65 -8.00 3.69 4.31
C SER A 65 -8.51 5.02 3.80
N VAL A 66 -9.70 5.44 4.24
CA VAL A 66 -10.34 6.67 3.75
C VAL A 66 -9.43 7.89 3.89
N ASP A 67 -8.68 7.99 4.98
CA ASP A 67 -7.84 9.15 5.24
C ASP A 67 -6.58 9.19 4.38
N TYR A 68 -6.26 8.11 3.71
CA TYR A 68 -5.00 7.97 2.97
C TYR A 68 -5.19 7.77 1.47
N LEU A 69 -6.42 7.73 0.98
CA LEU A 69 -6.68 7.44 -0.43
C LEU A 69 -6.13 8.54 -1.34
N PRO A 70 -5.55 8.17 -2.49
CA PRO A 70 -5.05 9.16 -3.43
C PRO A 70 -6.17 9.77 -4.25
N VAL A 71 -5.89 10.93 -4.84
CA VAL A 71 -6.79 11.57 -5.80
C VAL A 71 -6.14 11.48 -7.18
N GLY A 72 -6.91 11.01 -8.17
CA GLY A 72 -6.43 10.98 -9.54
C GLY A 72 -5.39 9.92 -9.84
N PHE A 73 -5.32 8.88 -9.03
CA PHE A 73 -4.36 7.79 -9.27
C PHE A 73 -4.80 7.00 -10.51
N PRO A 74 -3.85 6.56 -11.36
CA PRO A 74 -4.19 5.95 -12.65
C PRO A 74 -4.87 4.58 -12.59
N VAL A 75 -4.71 3.84 -11.49
CA VAL A 75 -5.41 2.57 -11.25
C VAL A 75 -5.97 2.61 -9.84
N GLY A 76 -6.75 1.59 -9.47
CA GLY A 76 -7.22 1.48 -8.09
C GLY A 76 -6.07 1.28 -7.12
N VAL A 77 -6.28 1.68 -5.89
CA VAL A 77 -5.30 1.48 -4.81
C VAL A 77 -6.00 0.79 -3.65
N ASP A 78 -5.46 -0.35 -3.24
CA ASP A 78 -5.92 -1.05 -2.06
C ASP A 78 -4.95 -0.75 -0.92
N LEU A 79 -5.46 -0.17 0.15
CA LEU A 79 -4.66 0.22 1.31
C LEU A 79 -4.97 -0.69 2.49
N PHE A 80 -3.92 -1.21 3.10
CA PHE A 80 -4.02 -2.06 4.28
C PHE A 80 -3.25 -1.36 5.40
N VAL A 81 -3.98 -0.79 6.35
CA VAL A 81 -3.41 0.08 7.38
C VAL A 81 -3.39 -0.66 8.71
N TYR A 82 -2.19 -0.86 9.25
CA TYR A 82 -1.98 -1.53 10.53
C TYR A 82 -1.16 -0.66 11.45
N THR A 83 -1.41 -0.74 12.74
CA THR A 83 -0.46 -0.20 13.71
C THR A 83 0.76 -1.10 13.74
N GLU A 84 1.86 -0.60 14.34
CA GLU A 84 3.08 -1.41 14.47
C GLU A 84 2.81 -2.71 15.22
N GLN A 85 2.02 -2.65 16.29
CA GLN A 85 1.67 -3.84 17.05
C GLN A 85 0.86 -4.83 16.22
N GLU A 86 -0.14 -4.33 15.49
CA GLU A 86 -0.97 -5.19 14.64
C GLU A 86 -0.13 -5.85 13.55
N PHE A 87 0.79 -5.09 12.97
CA PHE A 87 1.63 -5.62 11.91
C PHE A 87 2.52 -6.75 12.42
N GLU A 88 3.10 -6.60 13.60
CA GLU A 88 3.89 -7.66 14.22
C GLU A 88 3.08 -8.92 14.45
N ARG A 89 1.82 -8.76 14.83
CA ARG A 89 0.94 -9.91 15.10
C ARG A 89 0.53 -10.65 13.84
N LEU A 90 0.58 -10.02 12.70
CA LEU A 90 0.24 -10.68 11.43
C LEU A 90 1.10 -11.92 11.20
N ALA A 91 2.37 -11.89 11.62
CA ALA A 91 3.26 -13.02 11.43
C ALA A 91 2.73 -14.28 12.11
N GLN A 92 2.02 -14.13 13.21
CA GLN A 92 1.45 -15.25 13.95
C GLN A 92 0.02 -15.55 13.52
N ASP A 93 -0.79 -14.51 13.33
CA ASP A 93 -2.23 -14.66 13.09
C ASP A 93 -2.54 -15.03 11.64
N THR A 94 -1.79 -14.45 10.69
CA THR A 94 -2.01 -14.69 9.26
C THR A 94 -0.66 -14.76 8.55
N PRO A 95 0.10 -15.85 8.76
CA PRO A 95 1.48 -15.93 8.25
C PRO A 95 1.59 -15.84 6.73
N SER A 96 0.63 -16.40 5.98
CA SER A 96 0.66 -16.31 4.52
C SER A 96 0.49 -14.88 4.04
N TRP A 97 -0.42 -14.15 4.67
CA TRP A 97 -0.65 -12.74 4.35
C TRP A 97 0.57 -11.90 4.70
N PHE A 98 1.13 -12.14 5.87
CA PHE A 98 2.34 -11.45 6.30
C PHE A 98 3.49 -11.70 5.32
N ALA A 99 3.67 -12.95 4.88
CA ALA A 99 4.70 -13.29 3.92
C ALA A 99 4.51 -12.56 2.59
N ALA A 100 3.26 -12.44 2.13
CA ALA A 100 2.96 -11.74 0.89
C ALA A 100 3.35 -10.27 0.97
N ILE A 101 3.08 -9.63 2.11
CA ILE A 101 3.46 -8.23 2.32
C ILE A 101 4.98 -8.10 2.41
N GLN A 102 5.65 -8.99 3.15
CA GLN A 102 7.09 -8.96 3.33
C GLN A 102 7.85 -9.17 2.03
N ALA A 103 7.26 -9.86 1.07
CA ALA A 103 7.87 -10.05 -0.24
C ALA A 103 7.79 -8.80 -1.11
N GLY A 104 7.12 -7.76 -0.65
CA GLY A 104 6.98 -6.52 -1.38
C GLY A 104 8.21 -5.64 -1.29
N ARG A 105 8.08 -4.44 -1.85
CA ARG A 105 9.14 -3.44 -1.87
C ARG A 105 8.85 -2.36 -0.84
N GLU A 106 9.77 -2.19 0.09
CA GLU A 106 9.64 -1.12 1.08
C GLU A 106 10.01 0.21 0.44
N LEU A 107 9.18 1.22 0.65
CA LEU A 107 9.35 2.54 0.04
C LEU A 107 9.73 3.61 1.05
#